data_6606bf72366a35d81a253972c5aaecf1
#
_entry.id   6606bf72366a35d81a253972c5aaecf1
#
_cell.length_a   1.000
_cell.length_b   1.000
_cell.length_c   1.000
_cell.angle_alpha   90.00
_cell.angle_beta   90.00
_cell.angle_gamma   90.00
#
_symmetry.space_group_name_H-M   'P 1'
#
loop_
_entity.id
_entity.type
_entity.pdbx_description
1 polymer ?
#
loop_
_entity_poly.entity_id
_entity_poly.type
_entity_poly.pdbx_seq_one_letter_code
_entity_poly.pdbx_strand_id
1 'polypeptide(L)'
;MTNLYNSPLNSRYASKEMSYIFSDDMKFTTWRKLWVALAEGERELGINITEEQINELKANIDNINYDEARKREKEVRHDVMSHVYAYGLQCPHAKGIIHLGATSCYVGDNTDIIIMRDALLLTKKKIVTVLNHLSNFAMKYKDMPTLGFTHFQPAQLTTVGKRATLWMQDLVLDIENIDFLLSKLKIRGVKGTTGTQASFMNLFEGDESKVKALDTYVAEKMGFEKSYGVTGQTYPRKIDSIVLNTLSEVAQSAYKFSNDLRLLQSMKEVEEPFEKHQIGSSAMAYKRNPMRSERMGALARTVVVNALNPAITASTQWFERTLDDSANKRISVAEAFLALDGVLNLYINIAENMVVYDKVIAKHVNEELPFMATENIMMESVKKGCDRQELHERIREHSMAAAQRVKGEGLNNDLIERIMADDYFRLSREEILAIIDPQKFVGRAPSQVVEFIAEYVSPIIDENKDALEIKSEITV
;
A
#
# COMPACT_ATOMS: atom_id res chain seq x y z
N MET A 1 29.91 -2.37 -10.06
CA MET A 1 30.70 -1.10 -10.04
C MET A 1 30.20 -0.26 -8.88
N THR A 2 31.07 0.05 -7.90
CA THR A 2 30.71 0.78 -6.66
C THR A 2 31.06 2.27 -6.73
N ASN A 3 31.52 2.75 -7.88
CA ASN A 3 31.96 4.13 -8.10
C ASN A 3 30.89 5.06 -8.73
N LEU A 4 29.67 4.55 -8.88
CA LEU A 4 28.52 5.31 -9.38
C LEU A 4 27.41 5.29 -8.33
N TYR A 5 26.67 6.40 -8.24
CA TYR A 5 25.46 6.43 -7.42
C TYR A 5 24.43 5.41 -7.93
N ASN A 6 23.87 4.63 -7.01
CA ASN A 6 22.76 3.73 -7.25
C ASN A 6 21.65 4.04 -6.25
N SER A 7 20.43 4.13 -6.72
CA SER A 7 19.27 4.41 -5.86
C SER A 7 19.12 3.33 -4.78
N PRO A 8 19.00 3.70 -3.50
CA PRO A 8 18.74 2.74 -2.43
C PRO A 8 17.37 2.06 -2.59
N LEU A 9 16.45 2.61 -3.36
CA LEU A 9 15.15 1.98 -3.63
C LEU A 9 15.32 0.61 -4.25
N ASN A 10 16.15 0.49 -5.31
CA ASN A 10 16.41 -0.78 -5.99
C ASN A 10 17.36 -1.70 -5.22
N SER A 11 18.39 -1.12 -4.59
CA SER A 11 19.46 -1.93 -3.98
C SER A 11 19.14 -2.42 -2.57
N ARG A 12 18.16 -1.83 -1.89
CA ARG A 12 17.90 -2.08 -0.47
C ARG A 12 16.43 -2.32 -0.10
N TYR A 13 15.46 -1.75 -0.83
CA TYR A 13 14.09 -1.66 -0.33
C TYR A 13 13.06 -2.36 -1.19
N ALA A 14 13.05 -2.10 -2.49
CA ALA A 14 12.06 -2.69 -3.40
C ALA A 14 12.35 -4.17 -3.68
N SER A 15 11.30 -4.94 -3.92
CA SER A 15 11.40 -6.31 -4.39
C SER A 15 11.96 -6.39 -5.82
N LYS A 16 12.43 -7.58 -6.18
CA LYS A 16 12.89 -7.85 -7.55
C LYS A 16 11.75 -7.74 -8.55
N GLU A 17 10.55 -8.16 -8.16
CA GLU A 17 9.34 -8.09 -8.98
C GLU A 17 8.98 -6.65 -9.33
N MET A 18 8.90 -5.76 -8.34
CA MET A 18 8.61 -4.35 -8.58
C MET A 18 9.73 -3.68 -9.38
N SER A 19 10.98 -4.00 -9.07
CA SER A 19 12.14 -3.48 -9.81
C SER A 19 12.13 -3.94 -11.27
N TYR A 20 11.69 -5.17 -11.55
CA TYR A 20 11.54 -5.68 -12.92
C TYR A 20 10.45 -4.95 -13.69
N ILE A 21 9.29 -4.68 -13.07
CA ILE A 21 8.17 -3.94 -13.70
C ILE A 21 8.64 -2.56 -14.24
N PHE A 22 9.56 -1.90 -13.56
CA PHE A 22 10.12 -0.61 -13.98
C PHE A 22 11.46 -0.72 -14.74
N SER A 23 11.88 -1.93 -15.12
CA SER A 23 13.12 -2.14 -15.85
C SER A 23 13.02 -1.79 -17.32
N ASP A 24 14.19 -1.58 -17.95
CA ASP A 24 14.29 -1.44 -19.40
C ASP A 24 13.79 -2.69 -20.13
N ASP A 25 14.05 -3.90 -19.60
CA ASP A 25 13.57 -5.15 -20.20
C ASP A 25 12.04 -5.18 -20.29
N MET A 26 11.34 -4.88 -19.19
CA MET A 26 9.86 -4.79 -19.19
C MET A 26 9.37 -3.72 -20.16
N LYS A 27 9.99 -2.55 -20.16
CA LYS A 27 9.62 -1.42 -21.00
C LYS A 27 9.75 -1.76 -22.49
N PHE A 28 10.90 -2.23 -22.92
CA PHE A 28 11.16 -2.41 -24.34
C PHE A 28 10.56 -3.71 -24.89
N THR A 29 10.42 -4.74 -24.09
CA THR A 29 9.61 -5.92 -24.43
C THR A 29 8.14 -5.52 -24.65
N THR A 30 7.60 -4.63 -23.81
CA THR A 30 6.22 -4.14 -23.99
C THR A 30 6.09 -3.27 -25.25
N TRP A 31 7.10 -2.46 -25.60
CA TRP A 31 7.11 -1.75 -26.90
C TRP A 31 6.99 -2.72 -28.07
N ARG A 32 7.76 -3.81 -28.05
CA ARG A 32 7.72 -4.84 -29.12
C ARG A 32 6.37 -5.55 -29.16
N LYS A 33 5.77 -5.89 -28.01
CA LYS A 33 4.41 -6.44 -27.94
C LYS A 33 3.38 -5.49 -28.55
N LEU A 34 3.50 -4.18 -28.29
CA LEU A 34 2.64 -3.15 -28.88
C LEU A 34 2.81 -3.05 -30.40
N TRP A 35 4.04 -3.11 -30.93
CA TRP A 35 4.27 -3.13 -32.39
C TRP A 35 3.73 -4.39 -33.03
N VAL A 36 3.83 -5.56 -32.38
CA VAL A 36 3.20 -6.79 -32.85
C VAL A 36 1.68 -6.65 -32.87
N ALA A 37 1.09 -6.16 -31.79
CA ALA A 37 -0.39 -5.96 -31.72
C ALA A 37 -0.89 -4.98 -32.79
N LEU A 38 -0.12 -3.92 -33.08
CA LEU A 38 -0.43 -2.97 -34.15
C LEU A 38 -0.44 -3.66 -35.52
N ALA A 39 0.67 -4.37 -35.84
CA ALA A 39 0.80 -5.06 -37.14
C ALA A 39 -0.24 -6.17 -37.34
N GLU A 40 -0.59 -6.93 -36.27
CA GLU A 40 -1.66 -7.92 -36.30
C GLU A 40 -3.02 -7.27 -36.60
N GLY A 41 -3.36 -6.21 -35.88
CA GLY A 41 -4.63 -5.49 -36.09
C GLY A 41 -4.73 -4.84 -37.46
N GLU A 42 -3.65 -4.20 -37.93
CA GLU A 42 -3.57 -3.63 -39.29
C GLU A 42 -3.78 -4.70 -40.36
N ARG A 43 -3.15 -5.86 -40.22
CA ARG A 43 -3.34 -7.01 -41.14
C ARG A 43 -4.79 -7.50 -41.15
N GLU A 44 -5.40 -7.72 -39.99
CA GLU A 44 -6.79 -8.18 -39.90
C GLU A 44 -7.78 -7.21 -40.56
N LEU A 45 -7.45 -5.92 -40.56
CA LEU A 45 -8.24 -4.86 -41.15
C LEU A 45 -7.92 -4.59 -42.64
N GLY A 46 -7.04 -5.39 -43.23
CA GLY A 46 -6.81 -5.42 -44.67
C GLY A 46 -5.56 -4.67 -45.15
N ILE A 47 -4.68 -4.25 -44.26
CA ILE A 47 -3.35 -3.75 -44.66
C ILE A 47 -2.49 -4.94 -45.13
N ASN A 48 -1.73 -4.73 -46.19
CA ASN A 48 -0.88 -5.77 -46.79
C ASN A 48 0.35 -6.08 -45.93
N ILE A 49 0.14 -6.82 -44.86
CA ILE A 49 1.15 -7.34 -43.94
C ILE A 49 1.09 -8.86 -44.00
N THR A 50 2.24 -9.50 -44.19
CA THR A 50 2.30 -10.97 -44.33
C THR A 50 2.39 -11.64 -42.93
N GLU A 51 2.00 -12.91 -42.88
CA GLU A 51 2.16 -13.71 -41.66
C GLU A 51 3.62 -13.93 -41.29
N GLU A 52 4.49 -14.05 -42.30
CA GLU A 52 5.93 -14.16 -42.11
C GLU A 52 6.49 -12.94 -41.37
N GLN A 53 6.08 -11.73 -41.76
CA GLN A 53 6.49 -10.49 -41.09
C GLN A 53 6.03 -10.47 -39.62
N ILE A 54 4.80 -10.87 -39.31
CA ILE A 54 4.31 -10.94 -37.95
C ILE A 54 5.06 -11.99 -37.12
N ASN A 55 5.32 -13.16 -37.68
CA ASN A 55 6.05 -14.22 -36.99
C ASN A 55 7.51 -13.84 -36.73
N GLU A 56 8.14 -13.11 -37.64
CA GLU A 56 9.48 -12.56 -37.43
C GLU A 56 9.51 -11.54 -36.26
N LEU A 57 8.55 -10.65 -36.20
CA LEU A 57 8.40 -9.74 -35.07
C LEU A 57 8.21 -10.51 -33.76
N LYS A 58 7.27 -11.46 -33.70
CA LYS A 58 7.00 -12.26 -32.51
C LYS A 58 8.23 -13.00 -31.98
N ALA A 59 8.99 -13.59 -32.87
CA ALA A 59 10.19 -14.36 -32.53
C ALA A 59 11.29 -13.51 -31.86
N ASN A 60 11.25 -12.21 -32.04
CA ASN A 60 12.23 -11.26 -31.50
C ASN A 60 11.73 -10.33 -30.42
N ILE A 61 10.56 -10.60 -29.79
CA ILE A 61 9.99 -9.73 -28.76
C ILE A 61 10.97 -9.54 -27.59
N ASP A 62 11.51 -10.62 -27.07
CA ASP A 62 12.36 -10.60 -25.88
C ASP A 62 13.86 -10.47 -26.19
N ASN A 63 14.26 -10.59 -27.45
CA ASN A 63 15.66 -10.53 -27.88
C ASN A 63 16.06 -9.09 -28.22
N ILE A 64 16.23 -8.22 -27.21
CA ILE A 64 16.51 -6.80 -27.43
C ILE A 64 18.01 -6.55 -27.61
N ASN A 65 18.40 -5.96 -28.73
CA ASN A 65 19.77 -5.52 -28.97
C ASN A 65 19.97 -4.09 -28.43
N TYR A 66 20.29 -3.99 -27.16
CA TYR A 66 20.52 -2.72 -26.46
C TYR A 66 21.70 -1.93 -27.01
N ASP A 67 22.75 -2.61 -27.50
CA ASP A 67 23.96 -1.92 -27.98
C ASP A 67 23.66 -1.18 -29.27
N GLU A 68 22.96 -1.82 -30.22
CA GLU A 68 22.53 -1.16 -31.44
C GLU A 68 21.52 -0.04 -31.19
N ALA A 69 20.57 -0.25 -30.27
CA ALA A 69 19.61 0.79 -29.88
C ALA A 69 20.33 2.03 -29.29
N ARG A 70 21.24 1.84 -28.35
CA ARG A 70 22.04 2.91 -27.72
C ARG A 70 22.94 3.64 -28.72
N LYS A 71 23.59 2.87 -29.62
CA LYS A 71 24.42 3.43 -30.68
C LYS A 71 23.58 4.34 -31.58
N ARG A 72 22.44 3.85 -32.04
CA ARG A 72 21.53 4.61 -32.89
C ARG A 72 20.94 5.86 -32.18
N GLU A 73 20.62 5.73 -30.91
CA GLU A 73 20.09 6.86 -30.12
C GLU A 73 21.10 8.01 -29.99
N LYS A 74 22.39 7.70 -29.85
CA LYS A 74 23.46 8.71 -29.84
C LYS A 74 23.52 9.49 -31.16
N GLU A 75 23.19 8.86 -32.28
CA GLU A 75 23.17 9.49 -33.60
C GLU A 75 21.93 10.36 -33.82
N VAL A 76 20.74 9.79 -33.56
CA VAL A 76 19.46 10.42 -33.94
C VAL A 76 18.75 11.16 -32.80
N ARG A 77 19.20 11.01 -31.55
CA ARG A 77 18.65 11.64 -30.35
C ARG A 77 17.17 11.35 -30.14
N HIS A 78 16.74 10.13 -30.46
CA HIS A 78 15.35 9.71 -30.37
C HIS A 78 15.26 8.22 -30.02
N ASP A 79 14.79 7.93 -28.80
CA ASP A 79 14.74 6.58 -28.22
C ASP A 79 13.84 5.61 -29.03
N VAL A 80 12.59 5.99 -29.30
CA VAL A 80 11.65 5.11 -30.03
C VAL A 80 12.17 4.76 -31.42
N MET A 81 12.67 5.74 -32.17
CA MET A 81 13.20 5.48 -33.53
C MET A 81 14.48 4.65 -33.51
N SER A 82 15.24 4.72 -32.42
CA SER A 82 16.42 3.87 -32.22
C SER A 82 16.04 2.41 -31.99
N HIS A 83 14.98 2.18 -31.21
CA HIS A 83 14.45 0.83 -31.00
C HIS A 83 13.71 0.29 -32.22
N VAL A 84 13.00 1.12 -33.01
CA VAL A 84 12.45 0.71 -34.33
C VAL A 84 13.58 0.24 -35.26
N TYR A 85 14.68 1.00 -35.31
CA TYR A 85 15.85 0.64 -36.13
C TYR A 85 16.48 -0.68 -35.65
N ALA A 86 16.78 -0.81 -34.36
CA ALA A 86 17.40 -2.02 -33.81
C ALA A 86 16.51 -3.27 -33.99
N TYR A 87 15.18 -3.11 -33.84
CA TYR A 87 14.21 -4.18 -34.08
C TYR A 87 14.17 -4.56 -35.58
N GLY A 88 14.19 -3.57 -36.46
CA GLY A 88 14.25 -3.78 -37.92
C GLY A 88 15.52 -4.51 -38.41
N LEU A 89 16.65 -4.34 -37.73
CA LEU A 89 17.86 -5.11 -38.02
C LEU A 89 17.69 -6.62 -37.72
N GLN A 90 16.90 -6.94 -36.68
CA GLN A 90 16.59 -8.31 -36.30
C GLN A 90 15.42 -8.90 -37.12
N CYS A 91 14.60 -8.04 -37.73
CA CYS A 91 13.40 -8.40 -38.48
C CYS A 91 13.45 -7.79 -39.90
N PRO A 92 14.36 -8.27 -40.80
CA PRO A 92 14.58 -7.66 -42.09
C PRO A 92 13.36 -7.68 -43.03
N HIS A 93 12.50 -8.69 -42.98
CA HIS A 93 11.25 -8.75 -43.74
C HIS A 93 10.17 -7.82 -43.18
N ALA A 94 10.12 -7.64 -41.85
CA ALA A 94 9.14 -6.82 -41.21
C ALA A 94 9.55 -5.36 -40.96
N LYS A 95 10.81 -4.98 -41.19
CA LYS A 95 11.31 -3.63 -40.86
C LYS A 95 10.50 -2.48 -41.44
N GLY A 96 9.84 -2.67 -42.58
CA GLY A 96 9.03 -1.64 -43.23
C GLY A 96 7.65 -1.42 -42.63
N ILE A 97 7.18 -2.31 -41.76
CA ILE A 97 5.87 -2.24 -41.14
C ILE A 97 5.94 -1.93 -39.64
N ILE A 98 7.15 -1.91 -39.05
CA ILE A 98 7.28 -1.54 -37.63
C ILE A 98 6.85 -0.09 -37.44
N HIS A 99 5.92 0.15 -36.48
CA HIS A 99 5.46 1.49 -36.15
C HIS A 99 4.63 2.20 -37.24
N LEU A 100 3.96 1.45 -38.10
CA LEU A 100 3.20 1.98 -39.22
C LEU A 100 2.06 2.85 -38.71
N GLY A 101 1.90 4.07 -39.24
CA GLY A 101 0.90 5.05 -38.81
C GLY A 101 1.04 5.60 -37.37
N ALA A 102 1.91 5.03 -36.56
CA ALA A 102 2.02 5.37 -35.16
C ALA A 102 2.93 6.58 -34.88
N THR A 103 2.81 7.16 -33.68
CA THR A 103 3.73 8.14 -33.10
C THR A 103 4.44 7.55 -31.89
N SER A 104 5.53 8.14 -31.45
CA SER A 104 6.33 7.66 -30.32
C SER A 104 5.51 7.39 -29.04
N CYS A 105 4.52 8.21 -28.75
CA CYS A 105 3.62 7.99 -27.59
C CYS A 105 2.69 6.77 -27.75
N TYR A 106 2.61 6.14 -28.93
CA TYR A 106 1.94 4.87 -29.08
C TYR A 106 2.60 3.80 -28.19
N VAL A 107 3.89 3.62 -28.29
CA VAL A 107 4.58 2.65 -27.44
C VAL A 107 4.87 3.21 -26.05
N GLY A 108 5.31 4.46 -25.93
CA GLY A 108 5.67 5.04 -24.65
C GLY A 108 4.50 5.11 -23.67
N ASP A 109 3.41 5.75 -24.09
CA ASP A 109 2.27 6.02 -23.21
C ASP A 109 1.43 4.78 -22.91
N ASN A 110 1.25 3.88 -23.90
CA ASN A 110 0.57 2.62 -23.65
C ASN A 110 1.38 1.74 -22.69
N THR A 111 2.69 1.69 -22.82
CA THR A 111 3.58 0.96 -21.90
C THR A 111 3.53 1.53 -20.49
N ASP A 112 3.52 2.85 -20.32
CA ASP A 112 3.43 3.47 -18.99
C ASP A 112 2.14 3.05 -18.25
N ILE A 113 1.00 2.99 -18.96
CA ILE A 113 -0.27 2.53 -18.39
C ILE A 113 -0.22 1.05 -18.03
N ILE A 114 0.37 0.21 -18.89
CA ILE A 114 0.53 -1.24 -18.65
C ILE A 114 1.40 -1.45 -17.39
N ILE A 115 2.53 -0.76 -17.29
CA ILE A 115 3.44 -0.83 -16.15
C ILE A 115 2.73 -0.39 -14.86
N MET A 116 2.01 0.73 -14.89
CA MET A 116 1.25 1.20 -13.73
C MET A 116 0.16 0.21 -13.30
N ARG A 117 -0.56 -0.41 -14.26
CA ARG A 117 -1.53 -1.47 -13.96
C ARG A 117 -0.87 -2.65 -13.25
N ASP A 118 0.22 -3.16 -13.80
CA ASP A 118 0.89 -4.34 -13.26
C ASP A 118 1.52 -4.05 -11.88
N ALA A 119 2.05 -2.84 -11.69
CA ALA A 119 2.55 -2.38 -10.39
C ALA A 119 1.42 -2.21 -9.35
N LEU A 120 0.24 -1.70 -9.74
CA LEU A 120 -0.94 -1.62 -8.86
C LEU A 120 -1.44 -3.01 -8.46
N LEU A 121 -1.45 -3.96 -9.39
CA LEU A 121 -1.83 -5.35 -9.09
C LEU A 121 -0.87 -5.99 -8.08
N LEU A 122 0.43 -5.79 -8.22
CA LEU A 122 1.43 -6.26 -7.25
C LEU A 122 1.26 -5.56 -5.90
N THR A 123 1.00 -4.26 -5.89
CA THR A 123 0.72 -3.49 -4.68
C THR A 123 -0.49 -4.05 -3.94
N LYS A 124 -1.61 -4.29 -4.65
CA LYS A 124 -2.82 -4.92 -4.10
C LYS A 124 -2.51 -6.27 -3.47
N LYS A 125 -1.79 -7.14 -4.17
CA LYS A 125 -1.40 -8.47 -3.63
C LYS A 125 -0.65 -8.35 -2.30
N LYS A 126 0.29 -7.43 -2.19
CA LYS A 126 1.04 -7.20 -0.94
C LYS A 126 0.15 -6.69 0.20
N ILE A 127 -0.80 -5.81 -0.09
CA ILE A 127 -1.78 -5.35 0.93
C ILE A 127 -2.64 -6.52 1.41
N VAL A 128 -3.10 -7.39 0.51
CA VAL A 128 -3.85 -8.61 0.87
C VAL A 128 -3.02 -9.53 1.78
N THR A 129 -1.73 -9.69 1.50
CA THR A 129 -0.81 -10.44 2.37
C THR A 129 -0.73 -9.81 3.77
N VAL A 130 -0.61 -8.49 3.87
CA VAL A 130 -0.63 -7.78 5.16
C VAL A 130 -1.94 -8.01 5.89
N LEU A 131 -3.08 -7.87 5.20
CA LEU A 131 -4.41 -8.12 5.79
C LEU A 131 -4.53 -9.54 6.35
N ASN A 132 -4.01 -10.54 5.64
CA ASN A 132 -4.01 -11.93 6.12
C ASN A 132 -3.21 -12.08 7.42
N HIS A 133 -2.01 -11.52 7.52
CA HIS A 133 -1.21 -11.56 8.74
C HIS A 133 -1.87 -10.82 9.89
N LEU A 134 -2.40 -9.61 9.64
CA LEU A 134 -3.10 -8.82 10.65
C LEU A 134 -4.40 -9.49 11.11
N SER A 135 -5.14 -10.19 10.23
CA SER A 135 -6.35 -10.91 10.59
C SER A 135 -6.04 -12.09 11.53
N ASN A 136 -4.98 -12.84 11.24
CA ASN A 136 -4.49 -13.89 12.12
C ASN A 136 -4.06 -13.37 13.49
N PHE A 137 -3.35 -12.26 13.51
CA PHE A 137 -2.96 -11.55 14.72
C PHE A 137 -4.19 -11.08 15.52
N ALA A 138 -5.13 -10.43 14.86
CA ALA A 138 -6.34 -9.91 15.50
C ALA A 138 -7.19 -11.04 16.10
N MET A 139 -7.37 -12.13 15.39
CA MET A 139 -8.09 -13.31 15.88
C MET A 139 -7.40 -13.96 17.08
N LYS A 140 -6.08 -14.07 17.06
CA LYS A 140 -5.29 -14.63 18.17
C LYS A 140 -5.45 -13.81 19.45
N TYR A 141 -5.54 -12.51 19.35
CA TYR A 141 -5.56 -11.58 20.48
C TYR A 141 -6.91 -10.85 20.67
N LYS A 142 -8.00 -11.35 20.06
CA LYS A 142 -9.32 -10.74 20.12
C LYS A 142 -9.89 -10.59 21.54
N ASP A 143 -9.52 -11.50 22.43
CA ASP A 143 -10.00 -11.54 23.81
C ASP A 143 -8.99 -10.93 24.82
N MET A 144 -7.83 -10.44 24.37
CA MET A 144 -6.81 -9.90 25.27
C MET A 144 -7.06 -8.42 25.60
N PRO A 145 -7.48 -8.07 26.84
CA PRO A 145 -7.69 -6.68 27.25
C PRO A 145 -6.38 -5.88 27.19
N THR A 146 -6.49 -4.65 26.73
CA THR A 146 -5.43 -3.65 26.78
C THR A 146 -6.02 -2.26 27.00
N LEU A 147 -5.22 -1.30 27.44
CA LEU A 147 -5.63 0.08 27.56
C LEU A 147 -5.96 0.68 26.18
N GLY A 148 -7.13 1.27 26.05
CA GLY A 148 -7.47 2.15 24.94
C GLY A 148 -7.09 3.59 25.29
N PHE A 149 -6.54 4.31 24.30
CA PHE A 149 -6.04 5.68 24.50
C PHE A 149 -6.86 6.66 23.67
N THR A 150 -7.26 7.78 24.29
CA THR A 150 -7.70 8.99 23.60
C THR A 150 -6.78 10.13 24.04
N HIS A 151 -6.35 10.98 23.10
CA HIS A 151 -5.35 12.03 23.38
C HIS A 151 -4.05 11.50 24.02
N PHE A 152 -3.74 10.24 23.73
CA PHE A 152 -2.64 9.48 24.33
C PHE A 152 -2.74 9.39 25.87
N GLN A 153 -3.97 9.46 26.43
CA GLN A 153 -4.27 9.18 27.82
C GLN A 153 -5.12 7.91 27.92
N PRO A 154 -4.91 7.06 28.95
CA PRO A 154 -5.78 5.92 29.20
C PRO A 154 -7.25 6.38 29.31
N ALA A 155 -8.14 5.71 28.59
CA ALA A 155 -9.56 6.04 28.56
C ALA A 155 -10.41 4.86 29.04
N GLN A 156 -10.63 3.88 28.16
CA GLN A 156 -11.33 2.63 28.48
C GLN A 156 -10.52 1.45 27.95
N LEU A 157 -10.87 0.23 28.37
CA LEU A 157 -10.24 -0.95 27.80
C LEU A 157 -10.76 -1.23 26.39
N THR A 158 -9.90 -1.77 25.60
CA THR A 158 -10.16 -2.44 24.33
C THR A 158 -9.48 -3.81 24.35
N THR A 159 -9.33 -4.46 23.20
CA THR A 159 -8.47 -5.64 23.08
C THR A 159 -7.33 -5.40 22.09
N VAL A 160 -6.23 -6.14 22.24
CA VAL A 160 -5.09 -6.10 21.31
C VAL A 160 -5.56 -6.44 19.90
N GLY A 161 -6.43 -7.44 19.74
CA GLY A 161 -7.01 -7.80 18.44
C GLY A 161 -7.90 -6.70 17.87
N LYS A 162 -8.73 -6.03 18.70
CA LYS A 162 -9.57 -4.93 18.24
C LYS A 162 -8.73 -3.73 17.75
N ARG A 163 -7.61 -3.43 18.39
CA ARG A 163 -6.68 -2.40 17.90
C ARG A 163 -6.18 -2.72 16.50
N ALA A 164 -5.84 -3.98 16.20
CA ALA A 164 -5.39 -4.40 14.88
C ALA A 164 -6.47 -4.21 13.80
N THR A 165 -7.76 -4.31 14.14
CA THR A 165 -8.84 -4.05 13.16
C THR A 165 -8.87 -2.59 12.69
N LEU A 166 -8.37 -1.64 13.47
CA LEU A 166 -8.26 -0.24 13.03
C LEU A 166 -7.23 -0.09 11.90
N TRP A 167 -6.11 -0.79 11.98
CA TRP A 167 -5.10 -0.81 10.90
C TRP A 167 -5.63 -1.52 9.65
N MET A 168 -6.38 -2.63 9.85
CA MET A 168 -6.98 -3.36 8.72
C MET A 168 -8.07 -2.55 8.02
N GLN A 169 -8.86 -1.75 8.76
CA GLN A 169 -9.90 -0.91 8.17
C GLN A 169 -9.32 0.08 7.15
N ASP A 170 -8.20 0.72 7.47
CA ASP A 170 -7.50 1.62 6.55
C ASP A 170 -7.06 0.87 5.28
N LEU A 171 -6.51 -0.34 5.42
CA LEU A 171 -6.08 -1.16 4.28
C LEU A 171 -7.24 -1.69 3.42
N VAL A 172 -8.41 -1.94 4.01
CA VAL A 172 -9.63 -2.29 3.24
C VAL A 172 -10.03 -1.13 2.34
N LEU A 173 -10.05 0.10 2.86
CA LEU A 173 -10.32 1.31 2.07
C LEU A 173 -9.29 1.50 0.95
N ASP A 174 -8.01 1.23 1.22
CA ASP A 174 -6.95 1.30 0.22
C ASP A 174 -7.18 0.31 -0.93
N ILE A 175 -7.60 -0.92 -0.63
CA ILE A 175 -7.94 -1.93 -1.65
C ILE A 175 -9.14 -1.50 -2.48
N GLU A 176 -10.19 -0.98 -1.86
CA GLU A 176 -11.37 -0.46 -2.57
C GLU A 176 -10.97 0.64 -3.57
N ASN A 177 -10.09 1.56 -3.16
CA ASN A 177 -9.57 2.63 -4.02
C ASN A 177 -8.70 2.10 -5.16
N ILE A 178 -7.84 1.10 -4.92
CA ILE A 178 -7.05 0.44 -5.96
C ILE A 178 -7.96 -0.28 -6.96
N ASP A 179 -8.96 -1.02 -6.50
CA ASP A 179 -9.91 -1.74 -7.35
C ASP A 179 -10.74 -0.78 -8.20
N PHE A 180 -11.21 0.31 -7.59
CA PHE A 180 -11.89 1.36 -8.34
C PHE A 180 -10.99 1.95 -9.43
N LEU A 181 -9.74 2.29 -9.10
CA LEU A 181 -8.78 2.82 -10.06
C LEU A 181 -8.52 1.82 -11.19
N LEU A 182 -8.23 0.56 -10.89
CA LEU A 182 -8.01 -0.50 -11.90
C LEU A 182 -9.22 -0.65 -12.82
N SER A 183 -10.44 -0.57 -12.29
CA SER A 183 -11.69 -0.64 -13.09
C SER A 183 -11.88 0.55 -14.05
N LYS A 184 -11.21 1.67 -13.81
CA LYS A 184 -11.29 2.89 -14.63
C LYS A 184 -10.08 3.10 -15.53
N LEU A 185 -8.99 2.37 -15.27
CA LEU A 185 -7.76 2.51 -16.03
C LEU A 185 -7.97 1.99 -17.47
N LYS A 186 -7.59 2.80 -18.45
CA LYS A 186 -7.73 2.49 -19.87
C LYS A 186 -6.40 2.69 -20.55
N ILE A 187 -6.15 1.92 -21.60
CA ILE A 187 -5.00 2.14 -22.46
C ILE A 187 -5.15 3.44 -23.27
N ARG A 188 -4.06 4.08 -23.67
CA ARG A 188 -4.13 5.23 -24.58
C ARG A 188 -4.71 4.85 -25.94
N GLY A 189 -4.34 3.68 -26.45
CA GLY A 189 -4.76 3.17 -27.74
C GLY A 189 -3.97 3.76 -28.90
N VAL A 190 -4.59 3.69 -30.08
CA VAL A 190 -4.02 4.06 -31.39
C VAL A 190 -4.55 5.42 -31.80
N LYS A 191 -3.99 6.52 -31.26
CA LYS A 191 -4.56 7.87 -31.37
C LYS A 191 -3.80 8.81 -32.34
N GLY A 192 -2.59 8.49 -32.72
CA GLY A 192 -1.77 9.34 -33.62
C GLY A 192 -1.15 10.56 -32.90
N THR A 193 -0.62 11.48 -33.68
CA THR A 193 0.24 12.59 -33.20
C THR A 193 -0.50 13.61 -32.36
N THR A 194 -1.76 13.90 -32.66
CA THR A 194 -2.58 14.90 -31.95
C THR A 194 -3.87 14.31 -31.37
N GLY A 195 -4.00 12.98 -31.36
CA GLY A 195 -5.19 12.29 -30.87
C GLY A 195 -6.32 12.16 -31.89
N THR A 196 -6.13 12.69 -33.11
CA THR A 196 -7.16 12.70 -34.16
C THR A 196 -7.20 11.45 -35.00
N GLN A 197 -6.26 10.53 -34.84
CA GLN A 197 -6.08 9.30 -35.63
C GLN A 197 -5.87 9.57 -37.14
N ALA A 198 -5.45 10.77 -37.54
CA ALA A 198 -5.36 11.20 -38.93
C ALA A 198 -4.46 10.29 -39.79
N SER A 199 -3.32 9.82 -39.26
CA SER A 199 -2.42 8.89 -39.99
C SER A 199 -3.10 7.55 -40.24
N PHE A 200 -3.90 7.07 -39.29
CA PHE A 200 -4.66 5.81 -39.47
C PHE A 200 -5.86 5.99 -40.38
N MET A 201 -6.54 7.15 -40.33
CA MET A 201 -7.57 7.50 -41.31
C MET A 201 -7.00 7.47 -42.74
N ASN A 202 -5.80 8.01 -42.93
CA ASN A 202 -5.12 7.95 -44.23
C ASN A 202 -4.71 6.50 -44.60
N LEU A 203 -4.21 5.72 -43.66
CA LEU A 203 -3.81 4.32 -43.85
C LEU A 203 -4.98 3.43 -44.30
N PHE A 204 -6.18 3.68 -43.77
CA PHE A 204 -7.42 2.97 -44.11
C PHE A 204 -8.31 3.73 -45.13
N GLU A 205 -7.73 4.62 -45.91
CA GLU A 205 -8.42 5.33 -47.02
C GLU A 205 -9.72 6.01 -46.60
N GLY A 206 -9.76 6.54 -45.35
CA GLY A 206 -10.93 7.24 -44.81
C GLY A 206 -11.94 6.34 -44.09
N ASP A 207 -11.69 5.04 -43.98
CA ASP A 207 -12.61 4.13 -43.28
C ASP A 207 -12.48 4.26 -41.76
N GLU A 208 -13.35 5.10 -41.17
CA GLU A 208 -13.42 5.36 -39.73
C GLU A 208 -13.73 4.08 -38.92
N SER A 209 -14.47 3.13 -39.49
CA SER A 209 -14.85 1.89 -38.82
C SER A 209 -13.62 1.01 -38.55
N LYS A 210 -12.72 0.93 -39.52
CA LYS A 210 -11.44 0.21 -39.37
C LYS A 210 -10.51 0.87 -38.36
N VAL A 211 -10.45 2.20 -38.33
CA VAL A 211 -9.65 2.92 -37.33
C VAL A 211 -10.15 2.65 -35.89
N LYS A 212 -11.46 2.64 -35.69
CA LYS A 212 -12.08 2.27 -34.41
C LYS A 212 -11.81 0.80 -34.06
N ALA A 213 -11.93 -0.11 -35.02
CA ALA A 213 -11.65 -1.52 -34.83
C ALA A 213 -10.18 -1.78 -34.46
N LEU A 214 -9.23 -1.07 -35.08
CA LEU A 214 -7.81 -1.16 -34.72
C LEU A 214 -7.54 -0.71 -33.27
N ASP A 215 -8.17 0.40 -32.84
CA ASP A 215 -8.04 0.91 -31.48
C ASP A 215 -8.57 -0.09 -30.43
N THR A 216 -9.70 -0.72 -30.72
CA THR A 216 -10.29 -1.80 -29.89
C THR A 216 -9.39 -3.04 -29.87
N TYR A 217 -8.94 -3.49 -31.05
CA TYR A 217 -8.06 -4.66 -31.17
C TYR A 217 -6.80 -4.53 -30.31
N VAL A 218 -6.11 -3.40 -30.40
CA VAL A 218 -4.89 -3.15 -29.60
C VAL A 218 -5.22 -3.10 -28.10
N ALA A 219 -6.32 -2.48 -27.70
CA ALA A 219 -6.72 -2.43 -26.29
C ALA A 219 -6.94 -3.85 -25.72
N GLU A 220 -7.76 -4.67 -26.40
CA GLU A 220 -8.05 -6.04 -26.00
C GLU A 220 -6.78 -6.92 -25.98
N LYS A 221 -5.94 -6.80 -27.01
CA LYS A 221 -4.68 -7.54 -27.10
C LYS A 221 -3.71 -7.24 -25.96
N MET A 222 -3.77 -6.03 -25.42
CA MET A 222 -2.96 -5.61 -24.28
C MET A 222 -3.66 -5.79 -22.91
N GLY A 223 -4.84 -6.46 -22.90
CA GLY A 223 -5.57 -6.82 -21.69
C GLY A 223 -6.36 -5.66 -21.07
N PHE A 224 -6.84 -4.73 -21.89
CA PHE A 224 -7.74 -3.65 -21.48
C PHE A 224 -9.08 -3.77 -22.19
N GLU A 225 -10.16 -3.48 -21.48
CA GLU A 225 -11.50 -3.48 -22.06
C GLU A 225 -11.66 -2.40 -23.14
N LYS A 226 -11.05 -1.23 -22.93
CA LYS A 226 -11.20 -0.04 -23.80
C LYS A 226 -9.97 0.85 -23.76
N SER A 227 -9.81 1.66 -24.80
CA SER A 227 -8.93 2.83 -24.79
C SER A 227 -9.68 4.08 -24.28
N TYR A 228 -8.92 5.14 -23.93
CA TYR A 228 -9.53 6.46 -23.68
C TYR A 228 -10.24 6.96 -24.94
N GLY A 229 -11.47 7.47 -24.78
CA GLY A 229 -12.29 7.93 -25.91
C GLY A 229 -11.64 9.11 -26.67
N VAL A 230 -10.99 10.03 -25.94
CA VAL A 230 -10.23 11.15 -26.49
C VAL A 230 -8.91 11.31 -25.76
N THR A 231 -7.86 11.63 -26.52
CA THR A 231 -6.53 11.98 -25.99
C THR A 231 -5.91 13.06 -26.86
N GLY A 232 -4.87 13.72 -26.40
CA GLY A 232 -3.91 14.38 -27.27
C GLY A 232 -2.90 13.37 -27.83
N GLN A 233 -1.65 13.77 -27.95
CA GLN A 233 -0.56 12.85 -28.28
C GLN A 233 -0.31 11.85 -27.12
N THR A 234 -0.58 12.26 -25.88
CA THR A 234 -0.42 11.45 -24.66
C THR A 234 -1.79 11.08 -24.07
N TYR A 235 -1.83 10.06 -23.18
CA TYR A 235 -2.98 9.92 -22.29
C TYR A 235 -3.05 11.12 -21.34
N PRO A 236 -4.23 11.44 -20.75
CA PRO A 236 -4.35 12.55 -19.82
C PRO A 236 -3.42 12.36 -18.62
N ARG A 237 -2.45 13.26 -18.41
CA ARG A 237 -1.49 13.20 -17.29
C ARG A 237 -2.16 13.27 -15.92
N LYS A 238 -3.43 13.59 -15.88
CA LYS A 238 -4.30 13.42 -14.71
C LYS A 238 -4.28 12.00 -14.14
N ILE A 239 -4.07 10.99 -15.00
CA ILE A 239 -3.99 9.59 -14.59
C ILE A 239 -2.79 9.35 -13.67
N ASP A 240 -1.62 9.90 -13.98
CA ASP A 240 -0.44 9.77 -13.12
C ASP A 240 -0.71 10.36 -11.72
N SER A 241 -1.42 11.50 -11.66
CA SER A 241 -1.83 12.12 -10.41
C SER A 241 -2.79 11.24 -9.61
N ILE A 242 -3.78 10.63 -10.25
CA ILE A 242 -4.73 9.71 -9.60
C ILE A 242 -3.98 8.49 -9.07
N VAL A 243 -3.10 7.89 -9.87
CA VAL A 243 -2.31 6.72 -9.45
C VAL A 243 -1.46 7.06 -8.22
N LEU A 244 -0.66 8.14 -8.26
CA LEU A 244 0.23 8.46 -7.14
C LEU A 244 -0.53 8.92 -5.89
N ASN A 245 -1.70 9.53 -6.02
CA ASN A 245 -2.57 9.80 -4.89
C ASN A 245 -3.06 8.50 -4.22
N THR A 246 -3.46 7.50 -4.99
CA THR A 246 -3.82 6.18 -4.45
C THR A 246 -2.64 5.53 -3.73
N LEU A 247 -1.42 5.60 -4.28
CA LEU A 247 -0.22 5.12 -3.57
C LEU A 247 0.05 5.90 -2.27
N SER A 248 -0.21 7.21 -2.29
CA SER A 248 -0.08 8.07 -1.11
C SER A 248 -1.03 7.67 0.01
N GLU A 249 -2.25 7.25 -0.29
CA GLU A 249 -3.23 6.76 0.70
C GLU A 249 -2.72 5.48 1.36
N VAL A 250 -2.27 4.50 0.59
CA VAL A 250 -1.64 3.27 1.13
C VAL A 250 -0.43 3.60 2.03
N ALA A 251 0.39 4.56 1.61
CA ALA A 251 1.55 4.99 2.39
C ALA A 251 1.13 5.64 3.73
N GLN A 252 0.02 6.39 3.76
CA GLN A 252 -0.53 6.98 4.98
C GLN A 252 -1.00 5.90 5.96
N SER A 253 -1.71 4.86 5.47
CA SER A 253 -2.15 3.72 6.28
C SER A 253 -0.98 2.99 6.91
N ALA A 254 0.06 2.70 6.13
CA ALA A 254 1.28 2.07 6.63
C ALA A 254 2.05 2.97 7.62
N TYR A 255 2.09 4.27 7.38
CA TYR A 255 2.77 5.21 8.28
C TYR A 255 2.05 5.32 9.62
N LYS A 256 0.70 5.35 9.62
CA LYS A 256 -0.10 5.31 10.84
C LYS A 256 0.21 4.05 11.66
N PHE A 257 0.16 2.86 11.05
CA PHE A 257 0.53 1.62 11.70
C PHE A 257 1.93 1.68 12.32
N SER A 258 2.92 2.17 11.57
CA SER A 258 4.30 2.25 12.03
C SER A 258 4.47 3.16 13.26
N ASN A 259 3.70 4.25 13.34
CA ASN A 259 3.71 5.14 14.50
C ASN A 259 3.06 4.48 15.72
N ASP A 260 1.90 3.83 15.54
CA ASP A 260 1.23 3.10 16.61
C ASP A 260 2.15 2.01 17.20
N LEU A 261 2.82 1.24 16.34
CA LEU A 261 3.73 0.18 16.78
C LEU A 261 4.95 0.74 17.54
N ARG A 262 5.51 1.86 17.09
CA ARG A 262 6.62 2.53 17.80
C ARG A 262 6.23 2.99 19.20
N LEU A 263 5.00 3.50 19.37
CA LEU A 263 4.44 3.86 20.68
C LEU A 263 4.24 2.61 21.54
N LEU A 264 3.65 1.55 20.99
CA LEU A 264 3.46 0.28 21.70
C LEU A 264 4.79 -0.36 22.13
N GLN A 265 5.81 -0.27 21.29
CA GLN A 265 7.15 -0.76 21.60
C GLN A 265 7.82 0.09 22.69
N SER A 266 7.64 1.40 22.69
CA SER A 266 8.09 2.28 23.78
C SER A 266 7.44 1.90 25.11
N MET A 267 6.16 1.50 25.10
CA MET A 267 5.42 0.99 26.25
C MET A 267 5.76 -0.45 26.60
N LYS A 268 6.57 -1.13 25.79
CA LYS A 268 6.94 -2.55 25.93
C LYS A 268 5.76 -3.52 25.87
N GLU A 269 4.70 -3.15 25.18
CA GLU A 269 3.48 -3.94 25.02
C GLU A 269 3.51 -4.82 23.78
N VAL A 270 3.87 -4.23 22.63
CA VAL A 270 4.02 -4.93 21.35
C VAL A 270 5.28 -4.43 20.66
N GLU A 271 6.07 -5.35 20.12
CA GLU A 271 7.32 -5.04 19.41
C GLU A 271 7.29 -5.59 17.99
N GLU A 272 8.04 -4.94 17.08
CA GLU A 272 8.37 -5.54 15.79
C GLU A 272 9.28 -6.76 15.98
N PRO A 273 9.34 -7.70 15.01
CA PRO A 273 10.20 -8.88 15.11
C PRO A 273 11.67 -8.48 15.18
N PHE A 274 12.41 -9.22 15.99
CA PHE A 274 13.85 -9.03 16.17
C PHE A 274 14.58 -10.35 15.92
N GLU A 275 15.49 -10.38 14.96
CA GLU A 275 16.18 -11.60 14.57
C GLU A 275 17.33 -11.95 15.55
N LYS A 276 17.63 -13.25 15.64
CA LYS A 276 18.61 -13.78 16.61
C LYS A 276 19.97 -13.10 16.55
N HIS A 277 20.40 -12.68 15.38
CA HIS A 277 21.71 -12.03 15.15
C HIS A 277 21.62 -10.53 14.80
N GLN A 278 20.41 -9.97 14.88
CA GLN A 278 20.21 -8.55 14.62
C GLN A 278 20.83 -7.69 15.72
N ILE A 279 21.49 -6.60 15.33
CA ILE A 279 22.03 -5.60 16.25
C ILE A 279 21.08 -4.40 16.26
N GLY A 280 20.44 -4.15 17.40
CA GLY A 280 19.51 -3.04 17.57
C GLY A 280 20.18 -1.70 17.91
N SER A 281 21.41 -1.73 18.46
CA SER A 281 22.18 -0.55 18.85
C SER A 281 23.66 -0.87 18.89
N SER A 282 24.48 0.02 18.36
CA SER A 282 25.95 -0.11 18.40
C SER A 282 26.55 0.14 19.79
N ALA A 283 25.84 0.89 20.64
CA ALA A 283 26.32 1.28 21.98
C ALA A 283 25.67 0.46 23.11
N MET A 284 24.44 0.03 22.95
CA MET A 284 23.66 -0.67 23.98
C MET A 284 23.16 -2.00 23.43
N ALA A 285 23.90 -3.08 23.68
CA ALA A 285 23.65 -4.40 23.07
C ALA A 285 22.24 -4.96 23.33
N TYR A 286 21.61 -4.62 24.45
CA TYR A 286 20.25 -5.08 24.80
C TYR A 286 19.12 -4.26 24.17
N LYS A 287 19.43 -3.07 23.60
CA LYS A 287 18.42 -2.14 23.10
C LYS A 287 17.85 -2.61 21.76
N ARG A 288 16.54 -2.81 21.72
CA ARG A 288 15.80 -3.14 20.50
C ARG A 288 15.10 -1.89 19.97
N ASN A 289 15.68 -1.29 18.94
CA ASN A 289 15.05 -0.13 18.27
C ASN A 289 14.04 -0.62 17.24
N PRO A 290 12.90 0.09 17.05
CA PRO A 290 11.88 -0.23 16.03
C PRO A 290 12.34 0.23 14.64
N MET A 291 13.48 -0.30 14.17
CA MET A 291 14.15 0.19 12.96
C MET A 291 13.34 -0.08 11.68
N ARG A 292 12.59 -1.18 11.65
CA ARG A 292 11.72 -1.52 10.51
C ARG A 292 10.54 -0.55 10.44
N SER A 293 9.90 -0.26 11.56
CA SER A 293 8.82 0.72 11.66
C SER A 293 9.28 2.14 11.34
N GLU A 294 10.47 2.53 11.81
CA GLU A 294 11.07 3.83 11.48
C GLU A 294 11.36 3.96 9.98
N ARG A 295 11.91 2.92 9.36
CA ARG A 295 12.17 2.86 7.92
C ARG A 295 10.88 2.89 7.11
N MET A 296 9.86 2.14 7.53
CA MET A 296 8.53 2.17 6.92
C MET A 296 7.97 3.60 6.89
N GLY A 297 7.97 4.30 8.02
CA GLY A 297 7.52 5.69 8.09
C GLY A 297 8.35 6.64 7.23
N ALA A 298 9.67 6.44 7.15
CA ALA A 298 10.56 7.26 6.32
C ALA A 298 10.28 7.08 4.82
N LEU A 299 10.12 5.84 4.35
CA LEU A 299 9.77 5.55 2.95
C LEU A 299 8.35 6.03 2.62
N ALA A 300 7.39 5.84 3.53
CA ALA A 300 6.01 6.31 3.35
C ALA A 300 5.94 7.83 3.13
N ARG A 301 6.72 8.62 3.89
CA ARG A 301 6.81 10.08 3.65
C ARG A 301 7.30 10.42 2.26
N THR A 302 8.24 9.66 1.72
CA THR A 302 8.73 9.86 0.35
C THR A 302 7.60 9.67 -0.66
N VAL A 303 6.78 8.63 -0.50
CA VAL A 303 5.62 8.37 -1.38
C VAL A 303 4.60 9.50 -1.27
N VAL A 304 4.22 9.91 -0.06
CA VAL A 304 3.24 10.98 0.17
C VAL A 304 3.66 12.30 -0.47
N VAL A 305 4.92 12.71 -0.28
CA VAL A 305 5.44 13.97 -0.86
C VAL A 305 5.56 13.86 -2.37
N ASN A 306 5.95 12.69 -2.90
CA ASN A 306 6.12 12.48 -4.34
C ASN A 306 4.80 12.58 -5.12
N ALA A 307 3.65 12.34 -4.50
CA ALA A 307 2.33 12.47 -5.13
C ALA A 307 2.02 13.89 -5.64
N LEU A 308 2.72 14.91 -5.16
CA LEU A 308 2.59 16.28 -5.67
C LEU A 308 3.18 16.45 -7.08
N ASN A 309 4.20 15.70 -7.46
CA ASN A 309 4.84 15.81 -8.76
C ASN A 309 3.85 15.66 -9.94
N PRO A 310 3.10 14.54 -10.07
CA PRO A 310 2.18 14.37 -11.18
C PRO A 310 0.97 15.32 -11.11
N ALA A 311 0.57 15.79 -9.92
CA ALA A 311 -0.49 16.78 -9.80
C ALA A 311 -0.08 18.11 -10.43
N ILE A 312 1.14 18.56 -10.19
CA ILE A 312 1.71 19.76 -10.81
C ILE A 312 1.91 19.53 -12.31
N THR A 313 2.50 18.42 -12.70
CA THR A 313 2.72 18.07 -14.11
C THR A 313 1.42 18.04 -14.90
N ALA A 314 0.34 17.46 -14.35
CA ALA A 314 -0.96 17.43 -15.01
C ALA A 314 -1.53 18.83 -15.26
N SER A 315 -1.29 19.77 -14.35
CA SER A 315 -1.79 21.14 -14.45
C SER A 315 -0.96 22.06 -15.36
N THR A 316 0.26 21.65 -15.73
CA THR A 316 1.16 22.42 -16.60
C THR A 316 1.23 21.89 -18.04
N GLN A 317 0.41 20.89 -18.40
CA GLN A 317 0.35 20.40 -19.78
C GLN A 317 -0.31 21.41 -20.72
N TRP A 318 0.23 21.53 -21.94
CA TRP A 318 -0.27 22.45 -22.96
C TRP A 318 -0.89 21.70 -24.14
N PHE A 319 -2.13 22.05 -24.48
CA PHE A 319 -2.84 21.54 -25.64
C PHE A 319 -2.70 20.01 -25.81
N GLU A 320 -2.28 19.55 -26.99
CA GLU A 320 -2.17 18.14 -27.33
C GLU A 320 -0.85 17.50 -26.84
N ARG A 321 0.18 18.31 -26.58
CA ARG A 321 1.49 17.83 -26.11
C ARG A 321 2.39 18.95 -25.61
N THR A 322 3.02 18.72 -24.45
CA THR A 322 4.30 19.34 -24.06
C THR A 322 5.23 18.24 -23.55
N LEU A 323 6.55 18.43 -23.63
CA LEU A 323 7.54 17.45 -23.15
C LEU A 323 7.89 17.65 -21.65
N ASP A 324 7.27 18.60 -21.01
CA ASP A 324 7.45 18.99 -19.61
C ASP A 324 7.24 17.83 -18.61
N ASP A 325 6.36 16.90 -18.96
CA ASP A 325 6.07 15.70 -18.17
C ASP A 325 7.22 14.67 -18.14
N SER A 326 7.98 14.57 -19.21
CA SER A 326 8.81 13.41 -19.54
C SER A 326 9.84 13.07 -18.46
N ALA A 327 10.70 14.00 -18.08
CA ALA A 327 11.76 13.77 -17.11
C ALA A 327 11.19 13.56 -15.69
N ASN A 328 10.23 14.40 -15.28
CA ASN A 328 9.61 14.29 -13.97
C ASN A 328 8.88 12.96 -13.80
N LYS A 329 8.07 12.53 -14.77
CA LYS A 329 7.30 11.29 -14.74
C LYS A 329 8.20 10.05 -14.65
N ARG A 330 9.31 10.01 -15.39
CA ARG A 330 10.28 8.90 -15.36
C ARG A 330 10.87 8.65 -13.97
N ILE A 331 10.96 9.70 -13.15
CA ILE A 331 11.45 9.62 -11.77
C ILE A 331 10.29 9.39 -10.82
N SER A 332 9.31 10.28 -10.83
CA SER A 332 8.27 10.34 -9.80
C SER A 332 7.40 9.08 -9.76
N VAL A 333 6.99 8.54 -10.91
CA VAL A 333 6.12 7.35 -10.96
C VAL A 333 6.87 6.11 -10.50
N ALA A 334 8.04 5.83 -11.07
CA ALA A 334 8.80 4.65 -10.73
C ALA A 334 9.23 4.66 -9.25
N GLU A 335 9.78 5.77 -8.77
CA GLU A 335 10.26 5.85 -7.37
C GLU A 335 9.14 5.80 -6.35
N ALA A 336 7.92 6.28 -6.67
CA ALA A 336 6.76 6.13 -5.79
C ALA A 336 6.39 4.65 -5.59
N PHE A 337 6.30 3.88 -6.66
CA PHE A 337 6.02 2.44 -6.59
C PHE A 337 7.13 1.67 -5.89
N LEU A 338 8.40 1.93 -6.21
CA LEU A 338 9.54 1.26 -5.58
C LEU A 338 9.62 1.57 -4.07
N ALA A 339 9.37 2.81 -3.68
CA ALA A 339 9.33 3.19 -2.27
C ALA A 339 8.17 2.54 -1.52
N LEU A 340 6.95 2.54 -2.12
CA LEU A 340 5.79 1.89 -1.53
C LEU A 340 5.96 0.38 -1.44
N ASP A 341 6.59 -0.24 -2.43
CA ASP A 341 6.92 -1.66 -2.40
C ASP A 341 7.83 -2.00 -1.20
N GLY A 342 8.84 -1.16 -0.95
CA GLY A 342 9.67 -1.26 0.24
C GLY A 342 8.90 -1.11 1.56
N VAL A 343 7.93 -0.18 1.60
CA VAL A 343 7.00 -0.03 2.74
C VAL A 343 6.22 -1.30 2.98
N LEU A 344 5.63 -1.88 1.92
CA LEU A 344 4.79 -3.08 2.04
C LEU A 344 5.59 -4.33 2.39
N ASN A 345 6.84 -4.47 1.90
CA ASN A 345 7.73 -5.55 2.32
C ASN A 345 8.00 -5.50 3.83
N LEU A 346 8.27 -4.31 4.36
CA LEU A 346 8.45 -4.12 5.81
C LEU A 346 7.14 -4.40 6.57
N TYR A 347 6.00 -3.97 6.04
CA TYR A 347 4.69 -4.20 6.67
C TYR A 347 4.36 -5.69 6.75
N ILE A 348 4.55 -6.45 5.67
CA ILE A 348 4.36 -7.91 5.66
C ILE A 348 5.23 -8.56 6.74
N ASN A 349 6.52 -8.25 6.76
CA ASN A 349 7.46 -8.83 7.72
C ASN A 349 7.09 -8.52 9.18
N ILE A 350 6.70 -7.28 9.47
CA ILE A 350 6.31 -6.89 10.82
C ILE A 350 4.99 -7.56 11.21
N ALA A 351 3.96 -7.49 10.34
CA ALA A 351 2.63 -8.02 10.63
C ALA A 351 2.64 -9.54 10.87
N GLU A 352 3.48 -10.28 10.15
CA GLU A 352 3.64 -11.72 10.31
C GLU A 352 4.17 -12.12 11.69
N ASN A 353 5.07 -11.30 12.28
CA ASN A 353 5.90 -11.73 13.40
C ASN A 353 5.90 -10.75 14.60
N MET A 354 4.87 -9.91 14.76
CA MET A 354 4.76 -9.02 15.94
C MET A 354 4.81 -9.80 17.25
N VAL A 355 5.55 -9.29 18.21
CA VAL A 355 5.70 -9.88 19.55
C VAL A 355 4.84 -9.14 20.55
N VAL A 356 3.99 -9.86 21.28
CA VAL A 356 3.09 -9.29 22.30
C VAL A 356 3.55 -9.73 23.69
N TYR A 357 3.70 -8.77 24.60
CA TYR A 357 4.08 -9.01 26.00
C TYR A 357 2.86 -8.92 26.90
N ASP A 358 2.13 -10.03 27.03
CA ASP A 358 0.88 -10.14 27.78
C ASP A 358 0.99 -9.70 29.24
N LYS A 359 2.10 -9.99 29.90
CA LYS A 359 2.34 -9.62 31.30
C LYS A 359 2.54 -8.11 31.49
N VAL A 360 3.17 -7.45 30.53
CA VAL A 360 3.35 -5.99 30.56
C VAL A 360 2.00 -5.30 30.33
N ILE A 361 1.24 -5.77 29.34
CA ILE A 361 -0.12 -5.28 29.07
C ILE A 361 -1.00 -5.43 30.31
N ALA A 362 -1.01 -6.62 30.92
CA ALA A 362 -1.79 -6.86 32.14
C ALA A 362 -1.37 -5.95 33.30
N LYS A 363 -0.07 -5.68 33.45
CA LYS A 363 0.43 -4.73 34.46
C LYS A 363 -0.14 -3.32 34.23
N HIS A 364 -0.05 -2.78 33.00
CA HIS A 364 -0.57 -1.46 32.68
C HIS A 364 -2.10 -1.38 32.86
N VAL A 365 -2.82 -2.44 32.45
CA VAL A 365 -4.27 -2.53 32.69
C VAL A 365 -4.59 -2.46 34.19
N ASN A 366 -3.89 -3.22 35.02
CA ASN A 366 -4.12 -3.28 36.47
C ASN A 366 -3.79 -1.95 37.18
N GLU A 367 -2.89 -1.14 36.63
CA GLU A 367 -2.56 0.19 37.16
C GLU A 367 -3.69 1.21 36.94
N GLU A 368 -4.44 1.12 35.85
CA GLU A 368 -5.44 2.10 35.43
C GLU A 368 -6.90 1.62 35.66
N LEU A 369 -7.13 0.30 35.62
CA LEU A 369 -8.47 -0.28 35.75
C LEU A 369 -9.19 0.10 37.04
N PRO A 370 -8.55 0.26 38.23
CA PRO A 370 -9.21 0.73 39.44
C PRO A 370 -9.98 2.04 39.24
N PHE A 371 -9.42 3.01 38.53
CA PHE A 371 -10.09 4.26 38.23
C PHE A 371 -11.26 4.10 37.26
N MET A 372 -11.15 3.23 36.30
CA MET A 372 -12.21 2.94 35.32
C MET A 372 -13.38 2.19 35.94
N ALA A 373 -13.12 1.36 36.96
CA ALA A 373 -14.11 0.51 37.61
C ALA A 373 -14.97 1.25 38.67
N THR A 374 -14.66 2.49 39.03
CA THR A 374 -15.32 3.25 40.10
C THR A 374 -16.82 3.35 39.89
N GLU A 375 -17.30 3.57 38.68
CA GLU A 375 -18.74 3.62 38.39
C GLU A 375 -19.41 2.27 38.64
N ASN A 376 -18.80 1.17 38.19
CA ASN A 376 -19.36 -0.17 38.40
C ASN A 376 -19.41 -0.53 39.87
N ILE A 377 -18.40 -0.19 40.66
CA ILE A 377 -18.37 -0.39 42.11
C ILE A 377 -19.49 0.43 42.78
N MET A 378 -19.65 1.68 42.40
CA MET A 378 -20.71 2.54 42.88
C MET A 378 -22.08 1.93 42.59
N MET A 379 -22.34 1.48 41.39
CA MET A 379 -23.63 0.91 40.98
C MET A 379 -23.97 -0.38 41.76
N GLU A 380 -22.99 -1.25 41.99
CA GLU A 380 -23.21 -2.46 42.78
C GLU A 380 -23.48 -2.13 44.27
N SER A 381 -22.80 -1.13 44.81
CA SER A 381 -23.08 -0.64 46.17
C SER A 381 -24.48 -0.02 46.31
N VAL A 382 -24.97 0.72 45.28
CA VAL A 382 -26.34 1.25 45.24
C VAL A 382 -27.37 0.12 45.25
N LYS A 383 -27.15 -0.99 44.55
CA LYS A 383 -28.03 -2.16 44.60
C LYS A 383 -28.15 -2.77 46.01
N LYS A 384 -27.13 -2.58 46.83
CA LYS A 384 -27.12 -2.98 48.25
C LYS A 384 -27.73 -1.93 49.20
N GLY A 385 -28.34 -0.89 48.66
CA GLY A 385 -29.06 0.14 49.40
C GLY A 385 -28.19 1.29 49.93
N CYS A 386 -27.03 1.53 49.34
CA CYS A 386 -26.19 2.67 49.65
C CYS A 386 -26.67 3.92 48.89
N ASP A 387 -26.48 5.12 49.45
CA ASP A 387 -26.79 6.37 48.79
C ASP A 387 -25.77 6.69 47.71
N ARG A 388 -26.26 6.96 46.50
CA ARG A 388 -25.41 7.22 45.32
C ARG A 388 -24.53 8.46 45.45
N GLN A 389 -25.07 9.52 46.07
CA GLN A 389 -24.36 10.80 46.22
C GLN A 389 -23.19 10.65 47.21
N GLU A 390 -23.45 9.99 48.33
CA GLU A 390 -22.44 9.67 49.32
C GLU A 390 -21.33 8.75 48.74
N LEU A 391 -21.74 7.72 48.01
CA LEU A 391 -20.76 6.84 47.30
C LEU A 391 -19.89 7.62 46.34
N HIS A 392 -20.49 8.54 45.57
CA HIS A 392 -19.74 9.36 44.62
C HIS A 392 -18.68 10.21 45.31
N GLU A 393 -19.04 10.84 46.45
CA GLU A 393 -18.09 11.66 47.21
C GLU A 393 -16.96 10.81 47.80
N ARG A 394 -17.25 9.65 48.38
CA ARG A 394 -16.26 8.72 48.91
C ARG A 394 -15.32 8.20 47.82
N ILE A 395 -15.85 7.83 46.65
CA ILE A 395 -15.04 7.44 45.51
C ILE A 395 -14.12 8.60 45.07
N ARG A 396 -14.62 9.82 45.04
CA ARG A 396 -13.83 11.01 44.70
C ARG A 396 -12.66 11.18 45.67
N GLU A 397 -12.90 11.10 46.97
CA GLU A 397 -11.88 11.22 48.00
C GLU A 397 -10.84 10.12 47.91
N HIS A 398 -11.26 8.86 47.81
CA HIS A 398 -10.37 7.72 47.65
C HIS A 398 -9.55 7.81 46.36
N SER A 399 -10.18 8.21 45.23
CA SER A 399 -9.51 8.38 43.95
C SER A 399 -8.46 9.50 43.99
N MET A 400 -8.75 10.63 44.63
CA MET A 400 -7.78 11.72 44.79
C MET A 400 -6.59 11.30 45.63
N ALA A 401 -6.81 10.57 46.72
CA ALA A 401 -5.75 10.05 47.57
C ALA A 401 -4.90 9.00 46.84
N ALA A 402 -5.52 8.10 46.10
CA ALA A 402 -4.80 7.12 45.28
C ALA A 402 -3.99 7.79 44.15
N ALA A 403 -4.57 8.79 43.49
CA ALA A 403 -3.87 9.55 42.45
C ALA A 403 -2.67 10.32 43.00
N GLN A 404 -2.77 10.92 44.22
CA GLN A 404 -1.63 11.55 44.88
C GLN A 404 -0.55 10.54 45.22
N ARG A 405 -0.92 9.35 45.67
CA ARG A 405 0.03 8.27 45.94
C ARG A 405 0.81 7.83 44.67
N VAL A 406 0.08 7.68 43.54
CA VAL A 406 0.71 7.30 42.26
C VAL A 406 1.57 8.43 41.71
N LYS A 407 1.03 9.65 41.60
CA LYS A 407 1.71 10.75 40.88
C LYS A 407 2.67 11.55 41.77
N GLY A 408 2.33 11.72 43.05
CA GLY A 408 3.15 12.49 43.98
C GLY A 408 4.23 11.69 44.67
N GLU A 409 3.97 10.41 44.95
CA GLU A 409 4.89 9.55 45.73
C GLU A 409 5.55 8.46 44.89
N GLY A 410 5.07 8.21 43.66
CA GLY A 410 5.59 7.18 42.77
C GLY A 410 5.30 5.75 43.24
N LEU A 411 4.26 5.57 44.04
CA LEU A 411 3.84 4.28 44.58
C LEU A 411 2.70 3.65 43.77
N ASN A 412 2.43 2.37 44.00
CA ASN A 412 1.36 1.65 43.32
C ASN A 412 -0.04 2.24 43.69
N ASN A 413 -0.98 2.14 42.74
CA ASN A 413 -2.37 2.49 42.93
C ASN A 413 -3.00 1.58 44.02
N ASP A 414 -3.55 2.19 45.08
CA ASP A 414 -4.18 1.52 46.20
C ASP A 414 -5.69 1.85 46.32
N LEU A 415 -6.30 2.32 45.21
CA LEU A 415 -7.72 2.71 45.22
C LEU A 415 -8.63 1.56 45.62
N ILE A 416 -8.37 0.37 45.16
CA ILE A 416 -9.18 -0.81 45.47
C ILE A 416 -9.07 -1.19 46.96
N GLU A 417 -7.87 -1.15 47.49
CA GLU A 417 -7.61 -1.40 48.93
C GLU A 417 -8.32 -0.37 49.80
N ARG A 418 -8.34 0.89 49.40
CA ARG A 418 -9.10 1.98 50.14
C ARG A 418 -10.58 1.72 50.10
N ILE A 419 -11.15 1.35 48.94
CA ILE A 419 -12.57 1.04 48.81
C ILE A 419 -12.91 -0.22 49.62
N MET A 420 -12.06 -1.26 49.61
CA MET A 420 -12.26 -2.45 50.42
C MET A 420 -12.22 -2.19 51.94
N ALA A 421 -11.50 -1.17 52.36
CA ALA A 421 -11.40 -0.78 53.77
C ALA A 421 -12.55 0.14 54.25
N ASP A 422 -13.40 0.61 53.34
CA ASP A 422 -14.53 1.46 53.65
C ASP A 422 -15.85 0.66 53.67
N ASP A 423 -16.33 0.36 54.87
CA ASP A 423 -17.53 -0.45 55.11
C ASP A 423 -18.81 0.15 54.49
N TYR A 424 -18.80 1.42 54.11
CA TYR A 424 -19.98 2.07 53.50
C TYR A 424 -20.34 1.46 52.16
N PHE A 425 -19.37 0.91 51.39
CA PHE A 425 -19.63 0.27 50.11
C PHE A 425 -20.43 -1.03 50.19
N ARG A 426 -20.47 -1.70 51.33
CA ARG A 426 -21.19 -2.95 51.57
C ARG A 426 -20.89 -4.05 50.58
N LEU A 427 -19.70 -4.05 50.02
CA LEU A 427 -19.19 -5.06 49.08
C LEU A 427 -18.10 -5.91 49.73
N SER A 428 -18.17 -7.21 49.54
CA SER A 428 -17.07 -8.10 49.95
C SER A 428 -15.86 -7.92 49.05
N ARG A 429 -14.70 -8.39 49.51
CA ARG A 429 -13.48 -8.43 48.69
C ARG A 429 -13.69 -9.19 47.38
N GLU A 430 -14.38 -10.33 47.46
CA GLU A 430 -14.67 -11.20 46.31
C GLU A 430 -15.57 -10.47 45.30
N GLU A 431 -16.57 -9.75 45.76
CA GLU A 431 -17.45 -8.95 44.92
C GLU A 431 -16.70 -7.82 44.20
N ILE A 432 -15.84 -7.09 44.91
CA ILE A 432 -15.03 -6.02 44.31
C ILE A 432 -14.06 -6.60 43.27
N LEU A 433 -13.38 -7.69 43.60
CA LEU A 433 -12.47 -8.36 42.64
C LEU A 433 -13.23 -8.88 41.42
N ALA A 434 -14.45 -9.36 41.57
CA ALA A 434 -15.28 -9.77 40.45
C ALA A 434 -15.76 -8.59 39.59
N ILE A 435 -15.93 -7.39 40.17
CA ILE A 435 -16.28 -6.19 39.42
C ILE A 435 -15.11 -5.73 38.55
N ILE A 436 -13.88 -5.76 39.06
CA ILE A 436 -12.68 -5.27 38.37
C ILE A 436 -12.05 -6.31 37.43
N ASP A 437 -12.80 -7.30 36.97
CA ASP A 437 -12.35 -8.22 35.93
C ASP A 437 -12.21 -7.49 34.60
N PRO A 438 -10.99 -7.39 34.02
CA PRO A 438 -10.75 -6.67 32.77
C PRO A 438 -11.66 -7.09 31.60
N GLN A 439 -12.09 -8.37 31.57
CA GLN A 439 -12.97 -8.87 30.51
C GLN A 439 -14.33 -8.17 30.46
N LYS A 440 -14.79 -7.61 31.59
CA LYS A 440 -16.06 -6.89 31.68
C LYS A 440 -16.01 -5.46 31.13
N PHE A 441 -14.81 -4.95 30.81
CA PHE A 441 -14.58 -3.59 30.37
C PHE A 441 -14.25 -3.45 28.87
N VAL A 442 -14.13 -4.55 28.14
CA VAL A 442 -13.76 -4.54 26.71
C VAL A 442 -14.97 -4.40 25.77
N GLY A 443 -16.18 -4.34 26.32
CA GLY A 443 -17.43 -4.20 25.56
C GLY A 443 -17.58 -5.30 24.50
N ARG A 444 -17.92 -4.92 23.27
CA ARG A 444 -18.05 -5.82 22.12
C ARG A 444 -16.75 -6.02 21.33
N ALA A 445 -15.60 -5.59 21.84
CA ALA A 445 -14.35 -5.67 21.09
C ALA A 445 -14.06 -7.08 20.52
N PRO A 446 -14.22 -8.19 21.27
CA PRO A 446 -14.00 -9.53 20.73
C PRO A 446 -14.93 -9.90 19.55
N SER A 447 -16.23 -9.63 19.68
CA SER A 447 -17.19 -9.91 18.61
C SER A 447 -17.00 -9.01 17.39
N GLN A 448 -16.65 -7.73 17.61
CA GLN A 448 -16.33 -6.80 16.52
C GLN A 448 -15.14 -7.27 15.68
N VAL A 449 -14.13 -7.90 16.28
CA VAL A 449 -13.00 -8.49 15.54
C VAL A 449 -13.50 -9.59 14.61
N VAL A 450 -14.31 -10.51 15.13
CA VAL A 450 -14.83 -11.65 14.35
C VAL A 450 -15.73 -11.18 13.22
N GLU A 451 -16.68 -10.29 13.54
CA GLU A 451 -17.64 -9.71 12.58
C GLU A 451 -16.90 -8.96 11.46
N PHE A 452 -15.95 -8.09 11.80
CA PHE A 452 -15.18 -7.31 10.83
C PHE A 452 -14.35 -8.19 9.89
N ILE A 453 -13.67 -9.19 10.43
CA ILE A 453 -12.87 -10.10 9.61
C ILE A 453 -13.76 -10.90 8.67
N ALA A 454 -14.89 -11.41 9.16
CA ALA A 454 -15.80 -12.22 8.34
C ALA A 454 -16.48 -11.41 7.23
N GLU A 455 -16.87 -10.16 7.52
CA GLU A 455 -17.65 -9.33 6.60
C GLU A 455 -16.79 -8.58 5.58
N TYR A 456 -15.61 -8.06 6.00
CA TYR A 456 -14.80 -7.16 5.15
C TYR A 456 -13.48 -7.76 4.70
N VAL A 457 -12.80 -8.55 5.55
CA VAL A 457 -11.42 -9.00 5.27
C VAL A 457 -11.40 -10.34 4.56
N SER A 458 -12.17 -11.32 5.02
CA SER A 458 -12.19 -12.67 4.44
C SER A 458 -12.58 -12.69 2.97
N PRO A 459 -13.59 -11.93 2.50
CA PRO A 459 -13.92 -11.88 1.07
C PRO A 459 -12.74 -11.40 0.22
N ILE A 460 -12.01 -10.36 0.67
CA ILE A 460 -10.85 -9.84 -0.03
C ILE A 460 -9.75 -10.90 -0.13
N ILE A 461 -9.48 -11.63 0.95
CA ILE A 461 -8.47 -12.69 0.98
C ILE A 461 -8.89 -13.85 0.06
N ASP A 462 -10.15 -14.25 0.11
CA ASP A 462 -10.68 -15.36 -0.67
C ASP A 462 -10.64 -15.11 -2.18
N GLU A 463 -10.85 -13.88 -2.60
CA GLU A 463 -10.75 -13.46 -4.01
C GLU A 463 -9.29 -13.34 -4.51
N ASN A 464 -8.32 -13.25 -3.60
CA ASN A 464 -6.92 -13.00 -3.93
C ASN A 464 -5.97 -14.04 -3.28
N LYS A 465 -6.33 -15.32 -3.31
CA LYS A 465 -5.56 -16.41 -2.65
C LYS A 465 -4.12 -16.55 -3.15
N ASP A 466 -3.87 -16.21 -4.38
CA ASP A 466 -2.52 -16.18 -4.98
C ASP A 466 -1.59 -15.15 -4.33
N ALA A 467 -2.15 -14.13 -3.67
CA ALA A 467 -1.37 -13.16 -2.91
C ALA A 467 -0.71 -13.75 -1.66
N LEU A 468 -1.25 -14.86 -1.12
CA LEU A 468 -0.76 -15.47 0.12
C LEU A 468 0.59 -16.19 -0.04
N GLU A 469 1.04 -16.39 -1.26
CA GLU A 469 2.36 -16.98 -1.58
C GLU A 469 3.50 -15.95 -1.49
N ILE A 470 3.17 -14.65 -1.39
CA ILE A 470 4.17 -13.58 -1.33
C ILE A 470 4.91 -13.64 0.01
N LYS A 471 6.24 -13.76 -0.07
CA LYS A 471 7.14 -13.67 1.07
C LYS A 471 7.88 -12.33 1.05
N SER A 472 8.03 -11.70 2.21
CA SER A 472 8.86 -10.51 2.31
C SER A 472 10.33 -10.88 2.35
N GLU A 473 11.12 -10.40 1.39
CA GLU A 473 12.58 -10.43 1.46
C GLU A 473 13.04 -9.09 2.04
N ILE A 474 13.51 -9.09 3.29
CA ILE A 474 14.14 -7.92 3.89
C ILE A 474 15.65 -8.09 3.79
N THR A 475 16.30 -7.19 3.08
CA THR A 475 17.76 -7.20 2.90
C THR A 475 18.49 -6.34 3.95
N VAL A 476 17.77 -5.49 4.66
CA VAL A 476 18.33 -4.53 5.64
C VAL A 476 17.36 -4.23 6.78
#